data_7e40377ee4f38993ab9496669bc1571d
#
_entry.id   7e40377ee4f38993ab9496669bc1571d
#
_cell.length_a   1.000
_cell.length_b   1.000
_cell.length_c   1.000
_cell.angle_alpha   90.00
_cell.angle_beta   90.00
_cell.angle_gamma   90.00
#
_symmetry.space_group_name_H-M   'P 1'
#
loop_
_entity.id
_entity.type
_entity.pdbx_description
1 polymer ?
#
loop_
_entity_poly.entity_id
_entity_poly.type
_entity_poly.pdbx_seq_one_letter_code
_entity_poly.pdbx_strand_id
1 'polypeptide(L)'
;MHFADPREAREFLAAHPEVRSIELFLIDANGVPRGKLLHRDELLAVYESGRPLPSTILGLTINGDDVEETGLVWDVGDADCWTFPLPGSLTLQPWRQSPTGQVQVSMHPELGLPAAAGDPRHVLQRVIHSLQAEGFHPVMAVELEFYLLDRERDSDGRPLPALQMNGQRPRATQVYGVYELEQLQPFLDDLYAACEAQGLPARTAISEYAPGQVEITLQHRFDTLQAIDEGVRYKRLVKGVANRHGLQACFMAKPFADLSGSGLHLHVSLADAAGNNLFASEDPAGTPLLRQAIGGMKACLLESLALFCPNANSFRRFQANSYAPLAPTWGINNRTVSLWVPGGPASSRHIEHRICGADANPYLAAAALLAAVRLGIRERLDPGAPITGNGYAQATQALPSDWLTALRALEGSAWAREALGEDFLKIYLAIKQAEYHAFMGEVGEQDWRWYLNQA
;
A
#
# COMPACT_ATOMS: atom_id res chain seq x y z
N MET A 1 22.19 10.50 -4.52
CA MET A 1 21.17 9.72 -5.25
C MET A 1 21.85 8.54 -5.89
N HIS A 2 21.35 7.33 -5.67
CA HIS A 2 21.85 6.15 -6.35
C HIS A 2 20.83 5.75 -7.40
N PHE A 3 21.04 6.16 -8.66
CA PHE A 3 20.36 5.57 -9.79
C PHE A 3 20.92 4.17 -10.06
N ALA A 4 20.12 3.34 -10.72
CA ALA A 4 20.55 2.00 -11.09
C ALA A 4 21.76 2.05 -12.05
N ASP A 5 22.72 1.14 -11.86
CA ASP A 5 23.91 1.04 -12.72
C ASP A 5 23.51 0.50 -14.11
N PRO A 6 23.95 1.11 -15.22
CA PRO A 6 23.70 0.58 -16.57
C PRO A 6 24.17 -0.86 -16.80
N ARG A 7 25.07 -1.39 -15.95
CA ARG A 7 25.44 -2.80 -15.97
C ARG A 7 24.26 -3.72 -15.72
N GLU A 8 23.33 -3.33 -14.82
CA GLU A 8 22.11 -4.10 -14.55
C GLU A 8 21.31 -4.36 -15.84
N ALA A 9 21.12 -3.33 -16.67
CA ALA A 9 20.44 -3.47 -17.96
C ALA A 9 21.17 -4.38 -18.93
N ARG A 10 22.52 -4.24 -19.01
CA ARG A 10 23.34 -5.08 -19.91
C ARG A 10 23.30 -6.56 -19.50
N GLU A 11 23.43 -6.84 -18.21
CA GLU A 11 23.36 -8.19 -17.66
C GLU A 11 21.98 -8.81 -17.86
N PHE A 12 20.90 -8.05 -17.60
CA PHE A 12 19.53 -8.49 -17.85
C PHE A 12 19.29 -8.83 -19.32
N LEU A 13 19.67 -7.94 -20.25
CA LEU A 13 19.50 -8.16 -21.69
C LEU A 13 20.32 -9.35 -22.22
N ALA A 14 21.48 -9.60 -21.62
CA ALA A 14 22.33 -10.75 -21.96
C ALA A 14 21.74 -12.07 -21.42
N ALA A 15 21.20 -12.04 -20.19
CA ALA A 15 20.56 -13.20 -19.56
C ALA A 15 19.21 -13.55 -20.18
N HIS A 16 18.52 -12.56 -20.77
CA HIS A 16 17.15 -12.69 -21.32
C HIS A 16 17.07 -12.24 -22.79
N PRO A 17 17.71 -12.95 -23.72
CA PRO A 17 17.69 -12.61 -25.15
C PRO A 17 16.28 -12.73 -25.77
N GLU A 18 15.38 -13.49 -25.15
CA GLU A 18 14.00 -13.69 -25.57
C GLU A 18 13.09 -12.48 -25.26
N VAL A 19 13.44 -11.61 -24.31
CA VAL A 19 12.67 -10.42 -23.95
C VAL A 19 12.63 -9.44 -25.11
N ARG A 20 11.43 -8.99 -25.49
CA ARG A 20 11.22 -8.05 -26.59
C ARG A 20 10.77 -6.68 -26.16
N SER A 21 10.14 -6.57 -25.00
CA SER A 21 9.59 -5.33 -24.47
C SER A 21 9.88 -5.20 -22.98
N ILE A 22 9.99 -3.95 -22.54
CA ILE A 22 10.22 -3.58 -21.14
C ILE A 22 9.11 -2.64 -20.72
N GLU A 23 8.40 -2.98 -19.68
CA GLU A 23 7.44 -2.09 -19.05
C GLU A 23 8.18 -1.18 -18.07
N LEU A 24 8.21 0.10 -18.37
CA LEU A 24 8.74 1.14 -17.50
C LEU A 24 7.58 1.76 -16.75
N PHE A 25 7.62 1.79 -15.41
CA PHE A 25 6.52 2.35 -14.61
C PHE A 25 7.02 3.06 -13.34
N LEU A 26 6.25 4.04 -12.91
CA LEU A 26 6.29 4.62 -11.58
C LEU A 26 4.96 4.41 -10.87
N ILE A 27 4.88 4.73 -9.60
CA ILE A 27 3.65 4.63 -8.81
C ILE A 27 3.14 6.04 -8.54
N ASP A 28 1.89 6.31 -8.93
CA ASP A 28 1.23 7.59 -8.67
C ASP A 28 0.72 7.71 -7.22
N ALA A 29 0.11 8.85 -6.88
CA ALA A 29 -0.44 9.12 -5.56
C ALA A 29 -1.54 8.12 -5.12
N ASN A 30 -2.21 7.50 -6.09
CA ASN A 30 -3.25 6.48 -5.87
C ASN A 30 -2.70 5.06 -5.72
N GLY A 31 -1.38 4.85 -5.83
CA GLY A 31 -0.77 3.54 -5.84
C GLY A 31 -0.96 2.79 -7.17
N VAL A 32 -1.33 3.51 -8.25
CA VAL A 32 -1.51 2.96 -9.58
C VAL A 32 -0.18 3.00 -10.33
N PRO A 33 0.27 1.87 -10.91
CA PRO A 33 1.42 1.88 -11.82
C PRO A 33 1.08 2.65 -13.11
N ARG A 34 1.86 3.68 -13.40
CA ARG A 34 1.74 4.50 -14.62
C ARG A 34 3.06 4.46 -15.39
N GLY A 35 3.00 4.41 -16.72
CA GLY A 35 4.24 4.36 -17.49
C GLY A 35 4.06 4.00 -18.96
N LYS A 36 5.09 3.40 -19.53
CA LYS A 36 5.17 3.08 -20.98
C LYS A 36 5.69 1.65 -21.19
N LEU A 37 5.31 1.06 -22.31
CA LEU A 37 5.93 -0.18 -22.81
C LEU A 37 6.99 0.23 -23.85
N LEU A 38 8.25 -0.11 -23.58
CA LEU A 38 9.40 0.21 -24.41
C LEU A 38 9.83 -1.02 -25.22
N HIS A 39 10.43 -0.81 -26.39
CA HIS A 39 11.20 -1.85 -27.06
C HIS A 39 12.47 -2.18 -26.26
N ARG A 40 12.93 -3.44 -26.28
CA ARG A 40 14.10 -3.87 -25.50
C ARG A 40 15.36 -3.02 -25.75
N ASP A 41 15.53 -2.56 -26.99
CA ASP A 41 16.72 -1.81 -27.41
C ASP A 41 16.79 -0.40 -26.77
N GLU A 42 15.68 0.10 -26.23
CA GLU A 42 15.60 1.38 -25.53
C GLU A 42 16.09 1.27 -24.06
N LEU A 43 16.14 0.06 -23.48
CA LEU A 43 16.39 -0.12 -22.05
C LEU A 43 17.74 0.47 -21.60
N LEU A 44 18.80 0.24 -22.35
CA LEU A 44 20.13 0.75 -21.99
C LEU A 44 20.15 2.29 -21.96
N ALA A 45 19.53 2.95 -22.94
CA ALA A 45 19.41 4.41 -22.97
C ALA A 45 18.64 4.96 -21.75
N VAL A 46 17.61 4.23 -21.28
CA VAL A 46 16.88 4.61 -20.05
C VAL A 46 17.80 4.60 -18.82
N TYR A 47 18.71 3.63 -18.72
CA TYR A 47 19.68 3.56 -17.63
C TYR A 47 20.79 4.61 -17.73
N GLU A 48 21.22 4.93 -18.94
CA GLU A 48 22.33 5.87 -19.20
C GLU A 48 21.88 7.35 -19.16
N SER A 49 20.66 7.63 -19.60
CA SER A 49 20.21 9.01 -19.83
C SER A 49 18.85 9.33 -19.21
N GLY A 50 18.16 8.34 -18.63
CA GLY A 50 16.78 8.48 -18.18
C GLY A 50 15.77 8.46 -19.34
N ARG A 51 14.47 8.55 -18.99
CA ARG A 51 13.36 8.63 -19.93
C ARG A 51 12.42 9.77 -19.54
N PRO A 52 12.09 10.68 -20.44
CA PRO A 52 11.12 11.72 -20.16
C PRO A 52 9.70 11.16 -20.05
N LEU A 53 8.98 11.60 -19.03
CA LEU A 53 7.55 11.38 -18.81
C LEU A 53 6.91 12.70 -18.37
N PRO A 54 5.68 13.01 -18.77
CA PRO A 54 5.01 14.24 -18.35
C PRO A 54 4.77 14.25 -16.83
N SER A 55 4.98 15.42 -16.21
CA SER A 55 4.80 15.59 -14.76
C SER A 55 3.36 15.34 -14.30
N THR A 56 2.38 15.52 -15.18
CA THR A 56 0.96 15.25 -14.96
C THR A 56 0.68 13.84 -14.46
N ILE A 57 1.52 12.86 -14.79
CA ILE A 57 1.38 11.46 -14.28
C ILE A 57 1.27 11.42 -12.75
N LEU A 58 1.92 12.34 -12.03
CA LEU A 58 1.84 12.44 -10.57
C LEU A 58 0.62 13.24 -10.07
N GLY A 59 -0.14 13.84 -10.97
CA GLY A 59 -1.34 14.64 -10.70
C GLY A 59 -2.65 14.04 -11.23
N LEU A 60 -2.69 12.73 -11.50
CA LEU A 60 -3.87 12.06 -12.04
C LEU A 60 -4.82 11.56 -10.95
N THR A 61 -6.13 11.57 -11.25
CA THR A 61 -7.11 10.81 -10.49
C THR A 61 -6.84 9.30 -10.60
N ILE A 62 -7.51 8.49 -9.76
CA ILE A 62 -7.43 7.03 -9.85
C ILE A 62 -7.85 6.50 -11.23
N ASN A 63 -8.76 7.18 -11.92
CA ASN A 63 -9.23 6.85 -13.26
C ASN A 63 -8.29 7.31 -14.38
N GLY A 64 -7.34 8.21 -14.07
CA GLY A 64 -6.37 8.74 -15.01
C GLY A 64 -6.74 10.09 -15.62
N ASP A 65 -7.69 10.80 -15.02
CA ASP A 65 -8.04 12.16 -15.44
C ASP A 65 -7.06 13.16 -14.85
N ASP A 66 -6.74 14.22 -15.61
CA ASP A 66 -5.89 15.32 -15.17
C ASP A 66 -6.57 16.12 -14.06
N VAL A 67 -5.80 16.51 -13.04
CA VAL A 67 -6.25 17.41 -11.97
C VAL A 67 -5.47 18.72 -12.04
N GLU A 68 -6.10 19.74 -12.59
CA GLU A 68 -5.49 21.06 -12.85
C GLU A 68 -4.97 21.72 -11.56
N GLU A 69 -5.70 21.59 -10.46
CA GLU A 69 -5.38 22.17 -9.17
C GLU A 69 -4.08 21.64 -8.55
N THR A 70 -3.52 20.56 -9.07
CA THR A 70 -2.18 20.08 -8.71
C THR A 70 -1.08 21.04 -9.11
N GLY A 71 -1.31 21.86 -10.15
CA GLY A 71 -0.31 22.70 -10.79
C GLY A 71 0.69 21.95 -11.68
N LEU A 72 0.42 20.67 -11.97
CA LEU A 72 1.30 19.80 -12.77
C LEU A 72 0.85 19.68 -14.24
N VAL A 73 -0.25 20.32 -14.62
CA VAL A 73 -0.85 20.27 -15.96
C VAL A 73 -0.53 21.56 -16.71
N TRP A 74 -1.45 22.53 -16.72
CA TRP A 74 -1.35 23.73 -17.54
C TRP A 74 -0.34 24.74 -17.01
N ASP A 75 -0.15 24.85 -15.71
CA ASP A 75 0.79 25.82 -15.10
C ASP A 75 2.24 25.61 -15.57
N VAL A 76 2.59 24.35 -15.87
CA VAL A 76 3.91 23.96 -16.36
C VAL A 76 3.92 23.58 -17.84
N GLY A 77 2.75 23.67 -18.53
CA GLY A 77 2.61 23.31 -19.93
C GLY A 77 2.81 21.83 -20.21
N ASP A 78 2.37 20.95 -19.29
CA ASP A 78 2.55 19.49 -19.33
C ASP A 78 4.02 19.09 -19.56
N ALA A 79 4.93 19.79 -18.86
CA ALA A 79 6.36 19.61 -19.05
C ALA A 79 6.82 18.22 -18.64
N ASP A 80 7.72 17.66 -19.46
CA ASP A 80 8.38 16.39 -19.12
C ASP A 80 9.35 16.55 -17.94
N CYS A 81 9.33 15.57 -17.07
CA CYS A 81 10.34 15.31 -16.06
C CYS A 81 11.15 14.07 -16.44
N TRP A 82 12.35 13.93 -15.91
CA TRP A 82 13.22 12.80 -16.19
C TRP A 82 12.92 11.64 -15.23
N THR A 83 12.80 10.43 -15.76
CA THR A 83 12.66 9.23 -14.94
C THR A 83 13.88 8.35 -15.03
N PHE A 84 14.32 7.82 -13.88
CA PHE A 84 15.51 6.96 -13.77
C PHE A 84 15.14 5.66 -13.07
N PRO A 85 15.73 4.52 -13.55
CA PRO A 85 15.51 3.22 -12.95
C PRO A 85 15.93 3.15 -11.49
N LEU A 86 15.10 2.46 -10.69
CA LEU A 86 15.44 2.11 -9.31
C LEU A 86 16.32 0.87 -9.29
N PRO A 87 17.42 0.86 -8.51
CA PRO A 87 18.31 -0.28 -8.40
C PRO A 87 17.57 -1.56 -8.00
N GLY A 88 17.85 -2.68 -8.67
CA GLY A 88 17.26 -3.98 -8.38
C GLY A 88 15.77 -4.11 -8.73
N SER A 89 15.19 -3.16 -9.47
CA SER A 89 13.78 -3.22 -9.88
C SER A 89 13.54 -3.88 -11.24
N LEU A 90 14.61 -4.08 -12.02
CA LEU A 90 14.53 -4.72 -13.34
C LEU A 90 14.35 -6.23 -13.19
N THR A 91 13.18 -6.73 -13.58
CA THR A 91 12.82 -8.15 -13.45
C THR A 91 11.95 -8.60 -14.61
N LEU A 92 11.81 -9.93 -14.77
CA LEU A 92 10.83 -10.49 -15.70
C LEU A 92 9.40 -10.33 -15.16
N GLN A 93 8.43 -10.36 -16.07
CA GLN A 93 7.00 -10.54 -15.78
C GLN A 93 6.57 -11.97 -16.10
N PRO A 94 6.68 -12.94 -15.15
CA PRO A 94 6.44 -14.36 -15.44
C PRO A 94 5.01 -14.69 -15.88
N TRP A 95 4.06 -13.81 -15.59
CA TRP A 95 2.64 -13.96 -15.96
C TRP A 95 2.33 -13.57 -17.41
N ARG A 96 3.26 -12.93 -18.11
CA ARG A 96 3.05 -12.52 -19.51
C ARG A 96 3.27 -13.70 -20.47
N GLN A 97 2.43 -13.78 -21.50
CA GLN A 97 2.63 -14.78 -22.56
C GLN A 97 3.88 -14.49 -23.39
N SER A 98 4.08 -13.20 -23.74
CA SER A 98 5.31 -12.77 -24.41
C SER A 98 6.35 -12.40 -23.36
N PRO A 99 7.61 -12.86 -23.50
CA PRO A 99 8.68 -12.49 -22.58
C PRO A 99 8.82 -10.97 -22.48
N THR A 100 8.52 -10.44 -21.31
CA THR A 100 8.50 -9.00 -21.03
C THR A 100 9.26 -8.74 -19.74
N GLY A 101 10.13 -7.74 -19.76
CA GLY A 101 10.75 -7.20 -18.55
C GLY A 101 9.90 -6.09 -17.95
N GLN A 102 10.17 -5.74 -16.70
CA GLN A 102 9.65 -4.53 -16.06
C GLN A 102 10.75 -3.83 -15.30
N VAL A 103 10.67 -2.51 -15.23
CA VAL A 103 11.57 -1.67 -14.42
C VAL A 103 10.78 -0.56 -13.77
N GLN A 104 10.92 -0.40 -12.46
CA GLN A 104 10.35 0.71 -11.74
C GLN A 104 11.28 1.91 -11.79
N VAL A 105 10.72 3.11 -11.95
CA VAL A 105 11.45 4.36 -12.04
C VAL A 105 10.97 5.37 -11.00
N SER A 106 11.81 6.35 -10.66
CA SER A 106 11.44 7.57 -9.95
C SER A 106 11.53 8.78 -10.89
N MET A 107 10.67 9.77 -10.66
CA MET A 107 10.59 10.97 -11.48
C MET A 107 11.36 12.13 -10.84
N HIS A 108 12.14 12.85 -11.65
CA HIS A 108 12.96 13.99 -11.24
C HIS A 108 12.73 15.19 -12.16
N PRO A 109 12.58 16.42 -11.64
CA PRO A 109 12.42 17.60 -12.48
C PRO A 109 13.61 17.77 -13.46
N GLU A 110 14.82 17.55 -12.95
CA GLU A 110 16.05 17.61 -13.73
C GLU A 110 17.06 16.56 -13.23
N LEU A 111 18.02 16.20 -14.07
CA LEU A 111 19.12 15.32 -13.67
C LEU A 111 19.92 15.93 -12.51
N GLY A 112 20.12 15.14 -11.45
CA GLY A 112 20.84 15.55 -10.26
C GLY A 112 20.00 16.26 -9.20
N LEU A 113 18.75 16.65 -9.49
CA LEU A 113 17.81 17.15 -8.51
C LEU A 113 17.11 16.02 -7.74
N PRO A 114 16.55 16.30 -6.54
CA PRO A 114 15.67 15.38 -5.84
C PRO A 114 14.50 14.93 -6.72
N ALA A 115 13.90 13.78 -6.40
CA ALA A 115 12.69 13.34 -7.07
C ALA A 115 11.55 14.35 -6.90
N ALA A 116 10.61 14.35 -7.85
CA ALA A 116 9.47 15.24 -7.87
C ALA A 116 8.68 15.17 -6.55
N ALA A 117 8.17 16.31 -6.10
CA ALA A 117 7.47 16.42 -4.82
C ALA A 117 6.25 15.48 -4.72
N GLY A 118 5.57 15.26 -5.85
CA GLY A 118 4.42 14.36 -5.95
C GLY A 118 4.77 12.87 -6.01
N ASP A 119 6.06 12.48 -6.07
CA ASP A 119 6.47 11.07 -6.11
C ASP A 119 6.31 10.42 -4.71
N PRO A 120 5.36 9.49 -4.51
CA PRO A 120 5.07 8.88 -3.20
C PRO A 120 6.25 8.14 -2.60
N ARG A 121 7.07 7.50 -3.43
CA ARG A 121 8.26 6.79 -2.98
C ARG A 121 9.30 7.75 -2.40
N HIS A 122 9.43 8.92 -3.01
CA HIS A 122 10.33 9.97 -2.52
C HIS A 122 9.86 10.56 -1.18
N VAL A 123 8.54 10.71 -0.98
CA VAL A 123 7.98 11.12 0.33
C VAL A 123 8.41 10.15 1.41
N LEU A 124 8.25 8.84 1.19
CA LEU A 124 8.71 7.81 2.14
C LEU A 124 10.21 7.90 2.38
N GLN A 125 11.02 8.02 1.32
CA GLN A 125 12.48 8.11 1.42
C GLN A 125 12.93 9.27 2.32
N ARG A 126 12.29 10.44 2.21
CA ARG A 126 12.60 11.60 3.07
C ARG A 126 12.29 11.33 4.54
N VAL A 127 11.17 10.67 4.82
CA VAL A 127 10.79 10.31 6.19
C VAL A 127 11.77 9.30 6.78
N ILE A 128 12.17 8.28 6.00
CA ILE A 128 13.19 7.30 6.42
C ILE A 128 14.51 8.00 6.74
N HIS A 129 14.99 8.88 5.86
CA HIS A 129 16.23 9.64 6.09
C HIS A 129 16.16 10.49 7.36
N SER A 130 14.99 11.08 7.67
CA SER A 130 14.81 11.86 8.89
C SER A 130 14.95 11.00 10.15
N LEU A 131 14.42 9.78 10.17
CA LEU A 131 14.61 8.83 11.26
C LEU A 131 16.07 8.36 11.37
N GLN A 132 16.70 8.05 10.25
CA GLN A 132 18.10 7.61 10.21
C GLN A 132 19.05 8.68 10.71
N ALA A 133 18.80 9.96 10.39
CA ALA A 133 19.57 11.08 10.90
C ALA A 133 19.49 11.22 12.44
N GLU A 134 18.42 10.71 13.05
CA GLU A 134 18.22 10.63 14.50
C GLU A 134 18.74 9.31 15.12
N GLY A 135 19.36 8.43 14.31
CA GLY A 135 19.90 7.15 14.73
C GLY A 135 18.89 6.00 14.77
N PHE A 136 17.70 6.17 14.20
CA PHE A 136 16.67 5.14 14.13
C PHE A 136 16.57 4.56 12.73
N HIS A 137 16.74 3.26 12.59
CA HIS A 137 16.59 2.53 11.33
C HIS A 137 15.27 1.76 11.38
N PRO A 138 14.22 2.19 10.65
CA PRO A 138 12.97 1.47 10.61
C PRO A 138 13.13 0.14 9.88
N VAL A 139 12.51 -0.91 10.42
CA VAL A 139 12.42 -2.26 9.84
C VAL A 139 10.95 -2.55 9.62
N MET A 140 10.57 -2.86 8.39
CA MET A 140 9.16 -3.04 8.04
C MET A 140 8.89 -4.35 7.30
N ALA A 141 7.63 -4.79 7.42
CA ALA A 141 7.02 -5.80 6.57
C ALA A 141 5.64 -5.33 6.12
N VAL A 142 5.19 -5.92 5.02
CA VAL A 142 3.89 -5.67 4.42
C VAL A 142 3.10 -6.97 4.40
N GLU A 143 1.84 -6.91 4.84
CA GLU A 143 0.86 -7.98 4.76
C GLU A 143 -0.35 -7.47 3.99
N LEU A 144 -0.76 -8.19 2.95
CA LEU A 144 -1.80 -7.76 2.02
C LEU A 144 -2.88 -8.81 1.88
N GLU A 145 -4.11 -8.41 2.17
CA GLU A 145 -5.32 -9.17 1.91
C GLU A 145 -5.88 -8.80 0.53
N PHE A 146 -6.41 -9.78 -0.18
CA PHE A 146 -7.09 -9.56 -1.46
C PHE A 146 -8.12 -10.65 -1.74
N TYR A 147 -9.09 -10.32 -2.60
CA TYR A 147 -10.03 -11.30 -3.12
C TYR A 147 -9.59 -11.80 -4.49
N LEU A 148 -9.74 -13.11 -4.70
CA LEU A 148 -9.74 -13.70 -6.03
C LEU A 148 -11.19 -13.76 -6.51
N LEU A 149 -11.47 -13.05 -7.59
CA LEU A 149 -12.78 -12.92 -8.19
C LEU A 149 -12.79 -13.55 -9.57
N ASP A 150 -13.95 -14.04 -9.98
CA ASP A 150 -14.20 -14.42 -11.36
C ASP A 150 -14.27 -13.17 -12.26
N ARG A 151 -14.05 -13.35 -13.55
CA ARG A 151 -14.34 -12.32 -14.55
C ARG A 151 -15.83 -12.19 -14.82
N GLU A 152 -16.58 -13.26 -14.62
CA GLU A 152 -18.05 -13.22 -14.69
C GLU A 152 -18.62 -12.39 -13.54
N ARG A 153 -19.79 -11.84 -13.80
CA ARG A 153 -20.60 -11.11 -12.82
C ARG A 153 -21.92 -11.82 -12.63
N ASP A 154 -22.59 -11.59 -11.51
CA ASP A 154 -23.96 -12.05 -11.32
C ASP A 154 -24.94 -11.24 -12.20
N SER A 155 -26.24 -11.59 -12.14
CA SER A 155 -27.30 -10.92 -12.91
C SER A 155 -27.42 -9.41 -12.59
N ASP A 156 -26.94 -8.97 -11.43
CA ASP A 156 -26.96 -7.58 -10.98
C ASP A 156 -25.62 -6.87 -11.29
N GLY A 157 -24.71 -7.51 -12.01
CA GLY A 157 -23.39 -6.97 -12.34
C GLY A 157 -22.37 -7.01 -11.20
N ARG A 158 -22.68 -7.70 -10.07
CA ARG A 158 -21.79 -7.76 -8.91
C ARG A 158 -20.66 -8.76 -9.12
N PRO A 159 -19.49 -8.53 -8.52
CA PRO A 159 -18.39 -9.48 -8.58
C PRO A 159 -18.75 -10.80 -7.89
N LEU A 160 -18.20 -11.89 -8.40
CA LEU A 160 -18.35 -13.24 -7.84
C LEU A 160 -17.00 -13.76 -7.35
N PRO A 161 -16.93 -14.49 -6.22
CA PRO A 161 -15.72 -15.22 -5.84
C PRO A 161 -15.28 -16.18 -6.96
N ALA A 162 -13.98 -16.35 -7.13
CA ALA A 162 -13.41 -17.24 -8.13
C ALA A 162 -13.96 -18.68 -8.02
N LEU A 163 -14.11 -19.36 -9.16
CA LEU A 163 -14.33 -20.79 -9.18
C LEU A 163 -13.11 -21.51 -8.60
N GLN A 164 -13.36 -22.45 -7.72
CA GLN A 164 -12.35 -23.36 -7.17
C GLN A 164 -12.06 -24.53 -8.09
N MET A 165 -11.00 -25.30 -7.82
CA MET A 165 -10.64 -26.50 -8.63
C MET A 165 -11.76 -27.52 -8.70
N ASN A 166 -12.60 -27.62 -7.67
CA ASN A 166 -13.78 -28.50 -7.64
C ASN A 166 -14.95 -28.00 -8.52
N GLY A 167 -14.78 -26.89 -9.24
CA GLY A 167 -15.81 -26.31 -10.10
C GLY A 167 -16.92 -25.58 -9.35
N GLN A 168 -16.77 -25.32 -8.04
CA GLN A 168 -17.74 -24.62 -7.22
C GLN A 168 -17.22 -23.24 -6.80
N ARG A 169 -18.14 -22.30 -6.53
CA ARG A 169 -17.82 -21.03 -5.89
C ARG A 169 -17.92 -21.20 -4.38
N PRO A 170 -16.91 -20.77 -3.61
CA PRO A 170 -16.99 -20.78 -2.14
C PRO A 170 -18.12 -19.86 -1.69
N ARG A 171 -18.90 -20.29 -0.69
CA ARG A 171 -20.06 -19.53 -0.18
C ARG A 171 -20.03 -19.30 1.32
N ALA A 172 -19.22 -20.06 2.03
CA ALA A 172 -19.13 -20.01 3.48
C ALA A 172 -17.75 -19.53 3.94
N THR A 173 -17.70 -18.94 5.12
CA THR A 173 -16.46 -18.62 5.82
C THR A 173 -15.69 -19.90 6.11
N GLN A 174 -14.42 -19.95 5.72
CA GLN A 174 -13.48 -21.04 5.99
C GLN A 174 -12.12 -20.46 6.37
N VAL A 175 -12.12 -19.56 7.34
CA VAL A 175 -10.89 -18.91 7.82
C VAL A 175 -9.88 -19.95 8.30
N TYR A 176 -8.62 -19.82 7.91
CA TYR A 176 -7.55 -20.79 8.08
C TYR A 176 -7.83 -22.18 7.47
N GLY A 177 -8.78 -22.27 6.54
CA GLY A 177 -9.13 -23.53 5.88
C GLY A 177 -8.02 -24.00 4.95
N VAL A 178 -7.34 -25.12 5.28
CA VAL A 178 -6.28 -25.68 4.42
C VAL A 178 -6.88 -26.20 3.11
N TYR A 179 -8.08 -26.78 3.16
CA TYR A 179 -8.80 -27.20 1.96
C TYR A 179 -9.07 -26.06 0.99
N GLU A 180 -9.39 -24.85 1.49
CA GLU A 180 -9.59 -23.68 0.65
C GLU A 180 -8.29 -23.28 -0.09
N LEU A 181 -7.13 -23.37 0.58
CA LEU A 181 -5.84 -23.14 -0.05
C LEU A 181 -5.53 -24.21 -1.12
N GLU A 182 -5.85 -25.48 -0.87
CA GLU A 182 -5.73 -26.55 -1.86
C GLU A 182 -6.58 -26.27 -3.11
N GLN A 183 -7.78 -25.71 -2.94
CA GLN A 183 -8.66 -25.36 -4.06
C GLN A 183 -8.11 -24.18 -4.90
N LEU A 184 -7.19 -23.40 -4.37
CA LEU A 184 -6.50 -22.30 -5.06
C LEU A 184 -5.07 -22.67 -5.47
N GLN A 185 -4.65 -23.92 -5.28
CA GLN A 185 -3.26 -24.36 -5.48
C GLN A 185 -2.65 -23.94 -6.81
N PRO A 186 -3.28 -24.10 -8.00
CA PRO A 186 -2.65 -23.69 -9.26
C PRO A 186 -2.29 -22.22 -9.31
N PHE A 187 -3.13 -21.36 -8.72
CA PHE A 187 -2.85 -19.93 -8.62
C PHE A 187 -1.73 -19.64 -7.62
N LEU A 188 -1.75 -20.30 -6.46
CA LEU A 188 -0.75 -20.09 -5.40
C LEU A 188 0.64 -20.58 -5.83
N ASP A 189 0.73 -21.72 -6.50
CA ASP A 189 1.98 -22.26 -7.03
C ASP A 189 2.62 -21.30 -8.05
N ASP A 190 1.84 -20.80 -9.03
CA ASP A 190 2.30 -19.82 -10.00
C ASP A 190 2.65 -18.47 -9.33
N LEU A 191 1.91 -18.09 -8.28
CA LEU A 191 2.18 -16.88 -7.51
C LEU A 191 3.53 -16.96 -6.80
N TYR A 192 3.80 -18.05 -6.08
CA TYR A 192 5.07 -18.26 -5.40
C TYR A 192 6.25 -18.35 -6.39
N ALA A 193 6.07 -19.07 -7.50
CA ALA A 193 7.08 -19.13 -8.55
C ALA A 193 7.37 -17.74 -9.15
N ALA A 194 6.35 -16.93 -9.36
CA ALA A 194 6.52 -15.56 -9.85
C ALA A 194 7.20 -14.66 -8.82
N CYS A 195 6.88 -14.81 -7.53
CA CYS A 195 7.55 -14.11 -6.45
C CYS A 195 9.05 -14.47 -6.39
N GLU A 196 9.38 -15.75 -6.50
CA GLU A 196 10.77 -16.21 -6.52
C GLU A 196 11.53 -15.63 -7.72
N ALA A 197 10.93 -15.66 -8.92
CA ALA A 197 11.53 -15.09 -10.13
C ALA A 197 11.76 -13.58 -10.05
N GLN A 198 11.00 -12.86 -9.24
CA GLN A 198 11.18 -11.42 -8.99
C GLN A 198 11.94 -11.10 -7.70
N GLY A 199 12.41 -12.09 -6.95
CA GLY A 199 13.09 -11.91 -5.67
C GLY A 199 12.18 -11.33 -4.57
N LEU A 200 10.86 -11.49 -4.68
CA LEU A 200 9.90 -11.03 -3.67
C LEU A 200 9.77 -12.04 -2.53
N PRO A 201 9.85 -11.61 -1.27
CA PRO A 201 9.96 -12.50 -0.13
C PRO A 201 8.58 -12.97 0.40
N ALA A 202 7.71 -13.49 -0.48
CA ALA A 202 6.43 -14.05 -0.07
C ALA A 202 6.64 -15.26 0.87
N ARG A 203 5.84 -15.35 1.94
CA ARG A 203 5.96 -16.37 2.98
C ARG A 203 4.67 -17.15 3.16
N THR A 204 3.87 -16.78 4.11
CA THR A 204 2.68 -17.51 4.53
C THR A 204 1.46 -17.08 3.73
N ALA A 205 0.70 -18.03 3.21
CA ALA A 205 -0.64 -17.81 2.68
C ALA A 205 -1.69 -18.28 3.69
N ILE A 206 -2.76 -17.51 3.81
CA ILE A 206 -3.90 -17.80 4.68
C ILE A 206 -5.19 -17.68 3.86
N SER A 207 -6.12 -18.64 4.03
CA SER A 207 -7.50 -18.47 3.63
C SER A 207 -8.19 -17.57 4.65
N GLU A 208 -8.67 -16.43 4.19
CA GLU A 208 -9.28 -15.41 5.04
C GLU A 208 -10.77 -15.66 5.31
N TYR A 209 -11.41 -14.72 6.06
CA TYR A 209 -12.80 -14.85 6.49
C TYR A 209 -13.78 -14.98 5.34
N ALA A 210 -13.57 -14.24 4.26
CA ALA A 210 -14.52 -14.23 3.17
C ALA A 210 -14.20 -15.28 2.11
N PRO A 211 -15.23 -15.82 1.43
CA PRO A 211 -15.04 -16.72 0.31
C PRO A 211 -14.15 -16.14 -0.78
N GLY A 212 -13.06 -16.83 -1.12
CA GLY A 212 -12.09 -16.39 -2.13
C GLY A 212 -11.15 -15.28 -1.67
N GLN A 213 -11.13 -14.93 -0.38
CA GLN A 213 -10.19 -13.99 0.20
C GLN A 213 -8.92 -14.70 0.67
N VAL A 214 -7.78 -14.13 0.33
CA VAL A 214 -6.43 -14.65 0.64
C VAL A 214 -5.59 -13.53 1.23
N GLU A 215 -4.77 -13.90 2.22
CA GLU A 215 -3.71 -13.05 2.76
C GLU A 215 -2.36 -13.68 2.46
N ILE A 216 -1.37 -12.86 2.10
CA ILE A 216 0.02 -13.30 2.01
C ILE A 216 0.93 -12.27 2.69
N THR A 217 1.74 -12.78 3.61
CA THR A 217 2.71 -12.00 4.34
C THR A 217 4.04 -11.94 3.59
N LEU A 218 4.65 -10.77 3.48
CA LEU A 218 6.02 -10.60 3.01
C LEU A 218 6.99 -10.57 4.19
N GLN A 219 8.20 -11.11 4.00
CA GLN A 219 9.23 -11.07 5.04
C GLN A 219 9.68 -9.63 5.30
N HIS A 220 9.91 -9.28 6.57
CA HIS A 220 10.46 -7.98 6.96
C HIS A 220 11.86 -7.72 6.38
N ARG A 221 12.15 -6.44 6.15
CA ARG A 221 13.44 -5.97 5.67
C ARG A 221 13.99 -4.88 6.60
N PHE A 222 15.31 -4.89 6.79
CA PHE A 222 16.03 -3.79 7.42
C PHE A 222 16.04 -2.54 6.53
N ASP A 223 16.10 -2.73 5.21
CA ASP A 223 15.85 -1.66 4.25
C ASP A 223 14.33 -1.49 4.07
N THR A 224 13.79 -0.50 4.78
CA THR A 224 12.35 -0.19 4.73
C THR A 224 11.89 0.23 3.34
N LEU A 225 12.70 0.98 2.60
CA LEU A 225 12.30 1.42 1.27
C LEU A 225 12.16 0.22 0.33
N GLN A 226 13.09 -0.74 0.41
CA GLN A 226 13.00 -2.02 -0.29
C GLN A 226 11.75 -2.82 0.13
N ALA A 227 11.44 -2.89 1.44
CA ALA A 227 10.25 -3.59 1.92
C ALA A 227 8.95 -3.08 1.27
N ILE A 228 8.85 -1.76 1.13
CA ILE A 228 7.65 -1.14 0.54
C ILE A 228 7.67 -1.25 -0.99
N ASP A 229 8.82 -1.12 -1.65
CA ASP A 229 9.00 -1.43 -3.08
C ASP A 229 8.55 -2.86 -3.40
N GLU A 230 8.92 -3.83 -2.55
CA GLU A 230 8.50 -5.23 -2.66
C GLU A 230 6.98 -5.38 -2.51
N GLY A 231 6.35 -4.70 -1.54
CA GLY A 231 4.89 -4.71 -1.35
C GLY A 231 4.13 -4.16 -2.57
N VAL A 232 4.64 -3.08 -3.17
CA VAL A 232 4.06 -2.49 -4.39
C VAL A 232 4.18 -3.44 -5.58
N ARG A 233 5.38 -4.00 -5.81
CA ARG A 233 5.61 -4.98 -6.89
C ARG A 233 4.80 -6.25 -6.68
N TYR A 234 4.67 -6.72 -5.44
CA TYR A 234 3.85 -7.86 -5.07
C TYR A 234 2.37 -7.63 -5.46
N LYS A 235 1.78 -6.49 -5.10
CA LYS A 235 0.39 -6.16 -5.48
C LYS A 235 0.17 -6.21 -6.99
N ARG A 236 1.15 -5.74 -7.77
CA ARG A 236 1.14 -5.82 -9.22
C ARG A 236 1.25 -7.27 -9.73
N LEU A 237 2.17 -8.05 -9.17
CA LEU A 237 2.41 -9.45 -9.51
C LEU A 237 1.15 -10.30 -9.29
N VAL A 238 0.49 -10.16 -8.12
CA VAL A 238 -0.77 -10.85 -7.80
C VAL A 238 -1.83 -10.60 -8.86
N LYS A 239 -2.02 -9.33 -9.28
CA LYS A 239 -2.96 -8.98 -10.36
C LYS A 239 -2.58 -9.64 -11.69
N GLY A 240 -1.29 -9.68 -12.00
CA GLY A 240 -0.78 -10.29 -13.22
C GLY A 240 -1.00 -11.81 -13.26
N VAL A 241 -0.64 -12.50 -12.19
CA VAL A 241 -0.84 -13.97 -12.06
C VAL A 241 -2.32 -14.30 -12.06
N ALA A 242 -3.16 -13.59 -11.30
CA ALA A 242 -4.61 -13.81 -11.32
C ALA A 242 -5.17 -13.68 -12.75
N ASN A 243 -4.76 -12.65 -13.49
CA ASN A 243 -5.19 -12.44 -14.87
C ASN A 243 -4.77 -13.60 -15.80
N ARG A 244 -3.59 -14.18 -15.60
CA ARG A 244 -3.13 -15.38 -16.34
C ARG A 244 -4.03 -16.59 -16.10
N HIS A 245 -4.56 -16.73 -14.87
CA HIS A 245 -5.52 -17.79 -14.50
C HIS A 245 -6.98 -17.49 -14.89
N GLY A 246 -7.23 -16.41 -15.63
CA GLY A 246 -8.60 -16.01 -15.96
C GLY A 246 -9.36 -15.39 -14.80
N LEU A 247 -8.68 -15.07 -13.71
CA LEU A 247 -9.23 -14.46 -12.49
C LEU A 247 -8.94 -12.94 -12.41
N GLN A 248 -9.53 -12.29 -11.44
CA GLN A 248 -9.27 -10.91 -11.08
C GLN A 248 -8.89 -10.81 -9.61
N ALA A 249 -7.68 -10.34 -9.31
CA ALA A 249 -7.31 -9.99 -7.93
C ALA A 249 -7.84 -8.60 -7.58
N CYS A 250 -8.59 -8.51 -6.49
CA CYS A 250 -9.23 -7.28 -6.01
C CYS A 250 -8.63 -6.85 -4.68
N PHE A 251 -8.06 -5.64 -4.66
CA PHE A 251 -7.49 -4.99 -3.48
C PHE A 251 -8.39 -3.84 -2.98
N MET A 252 -9.67 -3.81 -3.31
CA MET A 252 -10.61 -2.88 -2.69
C MET A 252 -10.67 -3.16 -1.19
N ALA A 253 -10.80 -2.10 -0.38
CA ALA A 253 -10.97 -2.27 1.06
C ALA A 253 -12.26 -3.00 1.43
N LYS A 254 -13.32 -2.83 0.65
CA LYS A 254 -14.64 -3.46 0.89
C LYS A 254 -15.36 -3.78 -0.43
N PRO A 255 -15.03 -4.87 -1.13
CA PRO A 255 -15.68 -5.22 -2.40
C PRO A 255 -17.12 -5.73 -2.23
N PHE A 256 -17.45 -6.31 -1.07
CA PHE A 256 -18.79 -6.84 -0.75
C PHE A 256 -19.30 -6.23 0.55
N ALA A 257 -20.55 -5.80 0.57
CA ALA A 257 -21.15 -5.12 1.72
C ALA A 257 -21.25 -6.03 2.96
N ASP A 258 -21.51 -7.31 2.77
CA ASP A 258 -21.80 -8.32 3.78
C ASP A 258 -20.61 -9.26 4.09
N LEU A 259 -19.51 -9.15 3.38
CA LEU A 259 -18.29 -9.95 3.61
C LEU A 259 -17.17 -9.11 4.24
N SER A 260 -16.09 -9.76 4.67
CA SER A 260 -14.93 -9.09 5.26
C SER A 260 -14.30 -8.07 4.32
N GLY A 261 -13.77 -6.99 4.85
CA GLY A 261 -12.91 -6.06 4.13
C GLY A 261 -11.51 -6.63 3.97
N SER A 262 -10.72 -6.03 3.07
CA SER A 262 -9.31 -6.36 2.88
C SER A 262 -8.41 -5.26 3.43
N GLY A 263 -7.44 -5.65 4.26
CA GLY A 263 -6.46 -4.78 4.90
C GLY A 263 -5.10 -4.79 4.21
N LEU A 264 -4.36 -3.72 4.45
CA LEU A 264 -2.91 -3.61 4.33
C LEU A 264 -2.37 -3.45 5.74
N HIS A 265 -1.77 -4.48 6.31
CA HIS A 265 -1.13 -4.36 7.60
C HIS A 265 0.35 -4.04 7.44
N LEU A 266 0.80 -3.02 8.17
CA LEU A 266 2.19 -2.59 8.17
C LEU A 266 2.82 -2.93 9.51
N HIS A 267 3.82 -3.81 9.47
CA HIS A 267 4.61 -4.16 10.64
C HIS A 267 5.82 -3.25 10.72
N VAL A 268 6.11 -2.70 11.90
CA VAL A 268 7.24 -1.80 12.11
C VAL A 268 7.95 -2.09 13.41
N SER A 269 9.26 -2.14 13.36
CA SER A 269 10.16 -1.99 14.49
C SER A 269 11.24 -0.96 14.15
N LEU A 270 12.00 -0.53 15.16
CA LEU A 270 13.15 0.32 14.96
C LEU A 270 14.41 -0.45 15.37
N ALA A 271 15.47 -0.28 14.59
CA ALA A 271 16.77 -0.83 14.91
C ALA A 271 17.80 0.30 15.08
N ASP A 272 18.91 0.00 15.75
CA ASP A 272 20.11 0.83 15.71
C ASP A 272 20.94 0.56 14.43
N ALA A 273 22.05 1.27 14.28
CA ALA A 273 22.94 1.10 13.13
C ALA A 273 23.61 -0.30 13.06
N ALA A 274 23.63 -1.03 14.17
CA ALA A 274 24.13 -2.41 14.22
C ALA A 274 23.06 -3.48 13.93
N GLY A 275 21.80 -3.05 13.73
CA GLY A 275 20.67 -3.93 13.45
C GLY A 275 19.97 -4.50 14.70
N ASN A 276 20.29 -4.01 15.90
CA ASN A 276 19.63 -4.46 17.12
C ASN A 276 18.23 -3.83 17.20
N ASN A 277 17.21 -4.64 17.50
CA ASN A 277 15.84 -4.18 17.65
C ASN A 277 15.68 -3.33 18.93
N LEU A 278 15.42 -2.04 18.77
CA LEU A 278 15.23 -1.08 19.88
C LEU A 278 13.89 -1.24 20.62
N PHE A 279 12.97 -2.03 20.06
CA PHE A 279 11.70 -2.38 20.71
C PHE A 279 11.82 -3.66 21.55
N ALA A 280 12.92 -4.40 21.43
CA ALA A 280 13.13 -5.67 22.10
C ALA A 280 13.06 -5.51 23.64
N SER A 281 12.20 -6.30 24.30
CA SER A 281 12.00 -6.30 25.75
C SER A 281 11.34 -7.60 26.20
N GLU A 282 11.71 -8.10 27.37
CA GLU A 282 11.01 -9.20 28.04
C GLU A 282 9.62 -8.74 28.52
N ASP A 283 9.44 -7.45 28.80
CA ASP A 283 8.11 -6.88 29.03
C ASP A 283 7.31 -6.93 27.72
N PRO A 284 6.14 -7.59 27.69
CA PRO A 284 5.28 -7.61 26.51
C PRO A 284 4.84 -6.22 26.04
N ALA A 285 4.79 -5.23 26.91
CA ALA A 285 4.49 -3.83 26.57
C ALA A 285 5.66 -3.13 25.85
N GLY A 286 6.81 -3.78 25.71
CA GLY A 286 7.98 -3.28 25.02
C GLY A 286 8.77 -2.24 25.80
N THR A 287 9.69 -1.59 25.09
CA THR A 287 10.52 -0.51 25.61
C THR A 287 9.75 0.81 25.72
N PRO A 288 10.26 1.82 26.47
CA PRO A 288 9.71 3.19 26.40
C PRO A 288 9.64 3.73 24.97
N LEU A 289 10.63 3.39 24.12
CA LEU A 289 10.68 3.81 22.73
C LEU A 289 9.50 3.23 21.91
N LEU A 290 9.17 1.94 22.10
CA LEU A 290 7.99 1.32 21.48
C LEU A 290 6.70 2.04 21.93
N ARG A 291 6.56 2.33 23.20
CA ARG A 291 5.40 3.06 23.74
C ARG A 291 5.27 4.47 23.15
N GLN A 292 6.38 5.19 23.05
CA GLN A 292 6.41 6.52 22.42
C GLN A 292 6.02 6.44 20.92
N ALA A 293 6.51 5.44 20.19
CA ALA A 293 6.11 5.19 18.81
C ALA A 293 4.59 4.97 18.67
N ILE A 294 4.00 4.14 19.56
CA ILE A 294 2.55 3.94 19.62
C ILE A 294 1.83 5.26 19.94
N GLY A 295 2.36 6.04 20.89
CA GLY A 295 1.82 7.35 21.27
C GLY A 295 1.70 8.29 20.08
N GLY A 296 2.75 8.38 19.26
CA GLY A 296 2.76 9.17 18.03
C GLY A 296 1.77 8.67 16.99
N MET A 297 1.75 7.36 16.73
CA MET A 297 0.79 6.76 15.80
C MET A 297 -0.66 7.04 16.21
N LYS A 298 -0.99 6.97 17.50
CA LYS A 298 -2.32 7.31 18.01
C LYS A 298 -2.65 8.77 17.84
N ALA A 299 -1.71 9.66 18.17
CA ALA A 299 -1.92 11.10 18.11
C ALA A 299 -2.17 11.59 16.69
N CYS A 300 -1.45 11.03 15.69
CA CYS A 300 -1.55 11.44 14.29
C CYS A 300 -2.59 10.64 13.48
N LEU A 301 -3.29 9.66 14.10
CA LEU A 301 -4.12 8.72 13.34
C LEU A 301 -5.23 9.39 12.55
N LEU A 302 -5.93 10.36 13.14
CA LEU A 302 -7.01 11.08 12.46
C LEU A 302 -6.47 11.87 11.26
N GLU A 303 -5.36 12.58 11.42
CA GLU A 303 -4.75 13.41 10.39
C GLU A 303 -4.12 12.57 9.26
N SER A 304 -3.76 11.32 9.56
CA SER A 304 -3.22 10.36 8.57
C SER A 304 -4.31 9.53 7.87
N LEU A 305 -5.55 9.60 8.34
CA LEU A 305 -6.60 8.64 7.93
C LEU A 305 -6.88 8.68 6.43
N ALA A 306 -6.82 9.86 5.79
CA ALA A 306 -7.00 9.98 4.35
C ALA A 306 -5.87 9.32 3.52
N LEU A 307 -4.69 9.08 4.12
CA LEU A 307 -3.59 8.34 3.49
C LEU A 307 -3.75 6.83 3.69
N PHE A 308 -4.34 6.40 4.80
CA PHE A 308 -4.62 5.00 5.12
C PHE A 308 -5.91 4.49 4.46
N CYS A 309 -6.85 5.38 4.24
CA CYS A 309 -8.18 5.12 3.69
C CYS A 309 -8.46 6.15 2.57
N PRO A 310 -7.86 5.95 1.35
CA PRO A 310 -7.73 7.01 0.36
C PRO A 310 -8.98 7.28 -0.50
N ASN A 311 -10.09 6.58 -0.26
CA ASN A 311 -11.31 6.73 -1.06
C ASN A 311 -12.57 6.35 -0.26
N ALA A 312 -13.75 6.62 -0.83
CA ALA A 312 -15.05 6.36 -0.17
C ALA A 312 -15.27 4.88 0.18
N ASN A 313 -14.72 3.95 -0.62
CA ASN A 313 -14.87 2.51 -0.35
C ASN A 313 -14.09 2.08 0.89
N SER A 314 -12.95 2.72 1.17
CA SER A 314 -12.10 2.41 2.33
C SER A 314 -12.87 2.51 3.65
N PHE A 315 -13.76 3.50 3.79
CA PHE A 315 -14.56 3.73 5.00
C PHE A 315 -15.66 2.69 5.22
N ARG A 316 -16.08 1.97 4.17
CA ARG A 316 -17.05 0.87 4.30
C ARG A 316 -16.50 -0.34 5.02
N ARG A 317 -15.16 -0.43 5.17
CA ARG A 317 -14.45 -1.47 5.93
C ARG A 317 -14.67 -1.30 7.44
N PHE A 318 -14.90 -0.08 7.93
CA PHE A 318 -15.05 0.23 9.35
C PHE A 318 -16.42 -0.22 9.89
N GLN A 319 -16.49 -1.47 10.32
CA GLN A 319 -17.68 -2.09 10.90
C GLN A 319 -17.32 -2.75 12.24
N ALA A 320 -18.23 -2.68 13.21
CA ALA A 320 -18.02 -3.33 14.49
C ALA A 320 -17.86 -4.86 14.31
N ASN A 321 -16.96 -5.46 15.07
CA ASN A 321 -16.68 -6.92 15.06
C ASN A 321 -16.21 -7.45 13.68
N SER A 322 -15.55 -6.61 12.88
CA SER A 322 -15.03 -6.97 11.54
C SER A 322 -13.50 -7.12 11.50
N TYR A 323 -12.83 -7.07 12.63
CA TYR A 323 -11.36 -6.97 12.78
C TYR A 323 -10.74 -5.73 12.13
N ALA A 324 -11.53 -4.85 11.49
CA ALA A 324 -11.13 -3.50 11.15
C ALA A 324 -11.34 -2.59 12.37
N PRO A 325 -10.30 -1.95 12.90
CA PRO A 325 -10.41 -1.15 14.12
C PRO A 325 -11.17 0.15 13.86
N LEU A 326 -11.93 0.59 14.88
CA LEU A 326 -12.80 1.78 14.78
C LEU A 326 -12.29 2.98 15.60
N ALA A 327 -11.17 2.86 16.29
CA ALA A 327 -10.69 3.89 17.22
C ALA A 327 -9.16 3.84 17.36
N PRO A 328 -8.50 4.94 17.76
CA PRO A 328 -7.06 4.99 17.98
C PRO A 328 -6.66 4.25 19.26
N THR A 329 -6.75 2.93 19.22
CA THR A 329 -6.49 2.01 20.33
C THR A 329 -5.21 1.21 20.11
N TRP A 330 -4.61 0.72 21.19
CA TRP A 330 -3.50 -0.21 21.12
C TRP A 330 -3.64 -1.33 22.14
N GLY A 331 -2.99 -2.45 21.90
CA GLY A 331 -3.05 -3.58 22.80
C GLY A 331 -1.98 -4.62 22.54
N ILE A 332 -1.71 -5.45 23.58
CA ILE A 332 -0.75 -6.56 23.52
C ILE A 332 -1.53 -7.82 23.19
N ASN A 333 -1.11 -8.55 22.18
CA ASN A 333 -1.75 -9.78 21.71
C ASN A 333 -3.29 -9.62 21.53
N ASN A 334 -3.72 -8.50 20.95
CA ASN A 334 -5.13 -8.15 20.78
C ASN A 334 -5.40 -7.61 19.36
N ARG A 335 -6.04 -8.41 18.51
CA ARG A 335 -6.35 -8.07 17.11
C ARG A 335 -7.55 -7.13 16.92
N THR A 336 -8.21 -6.72 18.00
CA THR A 336 -9.39 -5.82 17.95
C THR A 336 -9.00 -4.34 18.05
N VAL A 337 -7.69 -4.03 18.07
CA VAL A 337 -7.16 -2.67 18.20
C VAL A 337 -6.49 -2.19 16.91
N SER A 338 -6.26 -0.88 16.80
CA SER A 338 -5.60 -0.24 15.66
C SER A 338 -4.09 -0.53 15.58
N LEU A 339 -3.45 -0.60 16.75
CA LEU A 339 -2.02 -0.80 16.89
C LEU A 339 -1.80 -2.00 17.80
N TRP A 340 -1.46 -3.12 17.17
CA TRP A 340 -1.26 -4.38 17.85
C TRP A 340 0.23 -4.63 18.11
N VAL A 341 0.57 -4.99 19.34
CA VAL A 341 1.89 -5.53 19.68
C VAL A 341 1.76 -7.05 19.76
N PRO A 342 2.20 -7.80 18.73
CA PRO A 342 2.08 -9.26 18.72
C PRO A 342 2.82 -9.91 19.87
N GLY A 343 2.30 -11.05 20.32
CA GLY A 343 3.02 -11.97 21.22
C GLY A 343 4.25 -12.54 20.51
N GLY A 344 5.20 -13.07 21.30
CA GLY A 344 6.41 -13.69 20.76
C GLY A 344 7.66 -13.34 21.56
N PRO A 345 8.84 -13.81 21.12
CA PRO A 345 10.10 -13.56 21.82
C PRO A 345 10.45 -12.05 21.80
N ALA A 346 11.22 -11.63 22.79
CA ALA A 346 11.66 -10.24 22.96
C ALA A 346 12.30 -9.68 21.68
N SER A 347 13.11 -10.46 20.99
CA SER A 347 13.83 -10.06 19.76
C SER A 347 12.92 -9.73 18.57
N SER A 348 11.69 -10.26 18.54
CA SER A 348 10.72 -10.02 17.47
C SER A 348 9.71 -8.92 17.80
N ARG A 349 9.93 -8.15 18.85
CA ARG A 349 8.99 -7.11 19.29
C ARG A 349 8.81 -6.04 18.20
N HIS A 350 7.57 -5.81 17.79
CA HIS A 350 7.20 -4.83 16.77
C HIS A 350 5.76 -4.35 16.97
N ILE A 351 5.33 -3.39 16.19
CA ILE A 351 3.96 -2.86 16.15
C ILE A 351 3.36 -3.25 14.79
N GLU A 352 2.14 -3.76 14.80
CA GLU A 352 1.34 -3.97 13.61
C GLU A 352 0.25 -2.89 13.53
N HIS A 353 0.29 -2.11 12.46
CA HIS A 353 -0.73 -1.10 12.14
C HIS A 353 -1.80 -1.73 11.26
N ARG A 354 -3.07 -1.66 11.70
CA ARG A 354 -4.20 -2.41 11.11
C ARG A 354 -5.29 -1.53 10.45
N ILE A 355 -5.06 -0.21 10.37
CA ILE A 355 -6.05 0.76 9.86
C ILE A 355 -6.17 0.72 8.34
N CYS A 356 -5.05 0.60 7.62
CA CYS A 356 -5.03 0.72 6.18
C CYS A 356 -5.93 -0.32 5.49
N GLY A 357 -6.68 0.14 4.49
CA GLY A 357 -7.28 -0.77 3.52
C GLY A 357 -6.23 -1.27 2.52
N ALA A 358 -6.48 -2.43 1.90
CA ALA A 358 -5.60 -2.98 0.85
C ALA A 358 -5.50 -2.06 -0.39
N ASP A 359 -6.40 -1.09 -0.50
CA ASP A 359 -6.44 -0.04 -1.52
C ASP A 359 -5.48 1.13 -1.25
N ALA A 360 -4.94 1.26 -0.04
CA ALA A 360 -3.99 2.31 0.29
C ALA A 360 -2.71 2.22 -0.59
N ASN A 361 -2.10 3.39 -0.83
CA ASN A 361 -0.77 3.46 -1.42
C ASN A 361 0.27 3.06 -0.36
N PRO A 362 1.02 1.97 -0.52
CA PRO A 362 1.95 1.48 0.50
C PRO A 362 3.04 2.49 0.88
N TYR A 363 3.52 3.31 -0.08
CA TYR A 363 4.51 4.34 0.20
C TYR A 363 3.97 5.42 1.13
N LEU A 364 2.77 5.93 0.83
CA LEU A 364 2.16 6.99 1.62
C LEU A 364 1.72 6.50 3.00
N ALA A 365 1.19 5.28 3.07
CA ALA A 365 0.83 4.66 4.33
C ALA A 365 2.06 4.46 5.24
N ALA A 366 3.17 3.94 4.69
CA ALA A 366 4.42 3.79 5.43
C ALA A 366 5.03 5.15 5.83
N ALA A 367 4.98 6.15 4.95
CA ALA A 367 5.49 7.49 5.25
C ALA A 367 4.73 8.14 6.41
N ALA A 368 3.40 8.12 6.38
CA ALA A 368 2.57 8.65 7.46
C ALA A 368 2.80 7.93 8.80
N LEU A 369 2.86 6.59 8.76
CA LEU A 369 3.15 5.77 9.92
C LEU A 369 4.51 6.10 10.54
N LEU A 370 5.58 6.14 9.74
CA LEU A 370 6.93 6.41 10.22
C LEU A 370 7.11 7.86 10.70
N ALA A 371 6.47 8.82 10.04
CA ALA A 371 6.46 10.22 10.49
C ALA A 371 5.77 10.36 11.85
N ALA A 372 4.67 9.63 12.06
CA ALA A 372 3.97 9.59 13.35
C ALA A 372 4.83 8.91 14.44
N VAL A 373 5.52 7.83 14.12
CA VAL A 373 6.51 7.20 15.02
C VAL A 373 7.57 8.21 15.46
N ARG A 374 8.15 8.94 14.49
CA ARG A 374 9.17 9.96 14.76
C ARG A 374 8.66 11.06 15.68
N LEU A 375 7.44 11.58 15.44
CA LEU A 375 6.82 12.56 16.31
C LEU A 375 6.65 12.04 17.75
N GLY A 376 6.13 10.82 17.88
CA GLY A 376 5.92 10.20 19.19
C GLY A 376 7.19 10.07 20.01
N ILE A 377 8.30 9.75 19.37
CA ILE A 377 9.62 9.63 20.00
C ILE A 377 10.15 11.01 20.40
N ARG A 378 10.10 11.99 19.51
CA ARG A 378 10.56 13.36 19.77
C ARG A 378 9.82 14.02 20.93
N GLU A 379 8.50 13.90 20.93
CA GLU A 379 7.61 14.49 21.94
C GLU A 379 7.41 13.58 23.16
N ARG A 380 7.98 12.38 23.18
CA ARG A 380 7.85 11.38 24.24
C ARG A 380 6.40 11.06 24.59
N LEU A 381 5.56 10.91 23.57
CA LEU A 381 4.12 10.73 23.74
C LEU A 381 3.79 9.41 24.44
N ASP A 382 2.91 9.49 25.46
CA ASP A 382 2.41 8.28 26.14
C ASP A 382 1.16 7.75 25.41
N PRO A 383 1.13 6.49 24.99
CA PRO A 383 -0.06 5.88 24.37
C PRO A 383 -1.22 5.64 25.35
N GLY A 384 -0.99 5.79 26.66
CA GLY A 384 -1.91 5.36 27.72
C GLY A 384 -1.89 3.85 27.94
N ALA A 385 -2.85 3.33 28.69
CA ALA A 385 -2.97 1.92 28.97
C ALA A 385 -3.36 1.10 27.71
N PRO A 386 -2.83 -0.12 27.55
CA PRO A 386 -3.26 -1.02 26.48
C PRO A 386 -4.69 -1.51 26.73
N ILE A 387 -5.45 -1.71 25.65
CA ILE A 387 -6.77 -2.35 25.68
C ILE A 387 -6.59 -3.85 25.95
N THR A 388 -7.34 -4.36 26.92
CA THR A 388 -7.47 -5.81 27.20
C THR A 388 -8.90 -6.25 26.90
N GLY A 389 -9.05 -7.40 26.21
CA GLY A 389 -10.34 -7.89 25.77
C GLY A 389 -10.87 -7.15 24.52
N ASN A 390 -12.19 -7.02 24.38
CA ASN A 390 -12.81 -6.48 23.18
C ASN A 390 -12.58 -4.97 23.02
N GLY A 391 -11.74 -4.57 22.06
CA GLY A 391 -11.41 -3.18 21.77
C GLY A 391 -12.59 -2.35 21.26
N TYR A 392 -13.55 -2.96 20.58
CA TYR A 392 -14.75 -2.26 20.10
C TYR A 392 -15.64 -1.76 21.26
N ALA A 393 -15.70 -2.51 22.36
CA ALA A 393 -16.51 -2.14 23.51
C ALA A 393 -15.84 -1.07 24.40
N GLN A 394 -14.53 -0.87 24.27
CA GLN A 394 -13.73 0.01 25.14
C GLN A 394 -13.26 1.28 24.43
N ALA A 395 -13.57 1.44 23.15
CA ALA A 395 -13.19 2.61 22.37
C ALA A 395 -13.97 3.85 22.84
N THR A 396 -13.23 4.87 23.31
CA THR A 396 -13.82 6.13 23.79
C THR A 396 -13.92 7.20 22.69
N GLN A 397 -13.17 7.03 21.61
CA GLN A 397 -13.15 7.96 20.46
C GLN A 397 -13.19 7.16 19.17
N ALA A 398 -14.26 7.32 18.42
CA ALA A 398 -14.39 6.69 17.11
C ALA A 398 -13.58 7.44 16.04
N LEU A 399 -13.04 6.69 15.07
CA LEU A 399 -12.54 7.26 13.83
C LEU A 399 -13.70 7.80 12.98
N PRO A 400 -13.46 8.80 12.12
CA PRO A 400 -14.46 9.24 11.14
C PRO A 400 -14.92 8.06 10.27
N SER A 401 -16.21 8.04 9.97
CA SER A 401 -16.83 7.06 9.10
C SER A 401 -16.97 7.54 7.64
N ASP A 402 -16.41 8.71 7.33
CA ASP A 402 -16.53 9.32 6.00
C ASP A 402 -15.21 9.91 5.52
N TRP A 403 -15.07 9.92 4.20
CA TRP A 403 -13.86 10.35 3.53
C TRP A 403 -13.59 11.87 3.63
N LEU A 404 -14.65 12.69 3.56
CA LEU A 404 -14.50 14.15 3.60
C LEU A 404 -13.93 14.64 4.93
N THR A 405 -14.40 14.06 6.05
CA THR A 405 -13.88 14.37 7.38
C THR A 405 -12.38 14.04 7.48
N ALA A 406 -11.96 12.91 6.93
CA ALA A 406 -10.55 12.53 6.92
C ALA A 406 -9.70 13.47 6.03
N LEU A 407 -10.20 13.87 4.86
CA LEU A 407 -9.53 14.83 4.00
C LEU A 407 -9.34 16.20 4.68
N ARG A 408 -10.37 16.70 5.35
CA ARG A 408 -10.30 17.97 6.11
C ARG A 408 -9.31 17.90 7.27
N ALA A 409 -9.24 16.75 7.95
CA ALA A 409 -8.27 16.55 9.02
C ALA A 409 -6.83 16.60 8.49
N LEU A 410 -6.56 15.93 7.36
CA LEU A 410 -5.26 15.99 6.71
C LEU A 410 -4.91 17.40 6.21
N GLU A 411 -5.86 18.09 5.58
CA GLU A 411 -5.69 19.46 5.09
C GLU A 411 -5.34 20.45 6.21
N GLY A 412 -5.98 20.31 7.36
CA GLY A 412 -5.71 21.14 8.55
C GLY A 412 -4.44 20.79 9.32
N SER A 413 -3.76 19.69 8.98
CA SER A 413 -2.64 19.18 9.78
C SER A 413 -1.33 19.92 9.52
N ALA A 414 -0.87 20.67 10.51
CA ALA A 414 0.48 21.25 10.49
C ALA A 414 1.58 20.19 10.55
N TRP A 415 1.35 19.13 11.32
CA TRP A 415 2.26 17.99 11.41
C TRP A 415 2.46 17.30 10.06
N ALA A 416 1.38 17.00 9.33
CA ALA A 416 1.49 16.35 8.04
C ALA A 416 2.24 17.20 7.00
N ARG A 417 2.04 18.54 7.02
CA ARG A 417 2.80 19.48 6.18
C ARG A 417 4.31 19.41 6.46
N GLU A 418 4.70 19.46 7.73
CA GLU A 418 6.10 19.37 8.13
C GLU A 418 6.71 18.01 7.71
N ALA A 419 5.99 16.91 7.99
CA ALA A 419 6.51 15.56 7.84
C ALA A 419 6.54 15.08 6.39
N LEU A 420 5.47 15.33 5.62
CA LEU A 420 5.31 14.81 4.27
C LEU A 420 5.66 15.84 3.18
N GLY A 421 5.72 17.11 3.52
CA GLY A 421 6.04 18.25 2.65
C GLY A 421 4.80 18.95 2.09
N GLU A 422 4.86 20.29 2.07
CA GLU A 422 3.78 21.18 1.63
C GLU A 422 3.37 20.89 0.18
N ASP A 423 4.33 20.81 -0.73
CA ASP A 423 4.07 20.59 -2.15
C ASP A 423 3.42 19.24 -2.42
N PHE A 424 3.87 18.18 -1.72
CA PHE A 424 3.24 16.88 -1.81
C PHE A 424 1.78 16.92 -1.33
N LEU A 425 1.53 17.53 -0.17
CA LEU A 425 0.16 17.60 0.37
C LEU A 425 -0.77 18.42 -0.51
N LYS A 426 -0.30 19.50 -1.11
CA LYS A 426 -1.06 20.29 -2.10
C LYS A 426 -1.51 19.38 -3.26
N ILE A 427 -0.58 18.65 -3.87
CA ILE A 427 -0.86 17.73 -4.98
C ILE A 427 -1.83 16.63 -4.54
N TYR A 428 -1.55 15.95 -3.43
CA TYR A 428 -2.38 14.85 -2.93
C TYR A 428 -3.81 15.29 -2.61
N LEU A 429 -3.97 16.40 -1.91
CA LEU A 429 -5.29 16.93 -1.54
C LEU A 429 -6.08 17.38 -2.78
N ALA A 430 -5.44 18.01 -3.76
CA ALA A 430 -6.09 18.37 -5.01
C ALA A 430 -6.65 17.14 -5.72
N ILE A 431 -5.86 16.08 -5.86
CA ILE A 431 -6.29 14.81 -6.46
C ILE A 431 -7.48 14.23 -5.68
N LYS A 432 -7.38 14.14 -4.34
CA LYS A 432 -8.41 13.52 -3.52
C LYS A 432 -9.69 14.32 -3.42
N GLN A 433 -9.63 15.64 -3.49
CA GLN A 433 -10.80 16.52 -3.57
C GLN A 433 -11.50 16.37 -4.92
N ALA A 434 -10.76 16.32 -6.03
CA ALA A 434 -11.31 16.07 -7.37
C ALA A 434 -12.04 14.71 -7.42
N GLU A 435 -11.41 13.66 -6.91
CA GLU A 435 -12.01 12.31 -6.82
C GLU A 435 -13.26 12.30 -5.92
N TYR A 436 -13.23 13.01 -4.79
CA TYR A 436 -14.38 13.13 -3.89
C TYR A 436 -15.56 13.81 -4.60
N HIS A 437 -15.33 14.93 -5.28
CA HIS A 437 -16.38 15.63 -6.02
C HIS A 437 -16.95 14.79 -7.16
N ALA A 438 -16.11 14.12 -7.93
CA ALA A 438 -16.53 13.21 -8.99
C ALA A 438 -17.40 12.07 -8.43
N PHE A 439 -16.95 11.42 -7.33
CA PHE A 439 -17.69 10.35 -6.69
C PHE A 439 -19.05 10.81 -6.15
N MET A 440 -19.10 11.98 -5.53
CA MET A 440 -20.35 12.54 -4.98
C MET A 440 -21.30 13.09 -6.05
N GLY A 441 -20.77 13.42 -7.23
CA GLY A 441 -21.56 13.90 -8.38
C GLY A 441 -22.22 12.78 -9.17
N GLU A 442 -21.82 11.52 -8.96
CA GLU A 442 -22.40 10.38 -9.68
C GLU A 442 -23.76 9.98 -9.08
N VAL A 443 -24.76 9.85 -9.94
CA VAL A 443 -26.10 9.35 -9.57
C VAL A 443 -26.15 7.85 -9.83
N GLY A 444 -26.05 7.07 -8.76
CA GLY A 444 -25.99 5.62 -8.82
C GLY A 444 -27.35 4.90 -8.64
N GLU A 445 -27.34 3.57 -8.80
CA GLU A 445 -28.53 2.73 -8.58
C GLU A 445 -29.17 2.93 -7.20
N GLN A 446 -28.35 3.21 -6.18
CA GLN A 446 -28.83 3.43 -4.82
C GLN A 446 -29.69 4.69 -4.69
N ASP A 447 -29.34 5.77 -5.42
CA ASP A 447 -30.13 7.00 -5.44
C ASP A 447 -31.51 6.73 -6.03
N TRP A 448 -31.59 6.03 -7.16
CA TRP A 448 -32.87 5.65 -7.77
C TRP A 448 -33.69 4.75 -6.85
N ARG A 449 -33.07 3.76 -6.23
CA ARG A 449 -33.74 2.82 -5.33
C ARG A 449 -34.33 3.53 -4.09
N TRP A 450 -33.67 4.55 -3.58
CA TRP A 450 -34.07 5.25 -2.37
C TRP A 450 -34.98 6.44 -2.65
N TYR A 451 -34.72 7.21 -3.70
CA TYR A 451 -35.29 8.52 -3.89
C TYR A 451 -36.30 8.63 -5.05
N LEU A 452 -36.21 7.76 -6.07
CA LEU A 452 -37.02 7.90 -7.30
C LEU A 452 -38.51 8.03 -7.06
N ASN A 453 -39.05 7.29 -6.07
CA ASN A 453 -40.45 7.28 -5.75
C ASN A 453 -40.80 7.94 -4.41
N GLN A 454 -39.79 8.33 -3.62
CA GLN A 454 -40.02 8.82 -2.26
C GLN A 454 -39.67 10.31 -2.11
N ALA A 455 -38.86 10.88 -2.97
CA ALA A 455 -38.49 12.29 -2.94
C ALA A 455 -39.43 13.17 -3.74
#